data_a5b312e3fe73e8bec7b0b0aa59cfff28
#
_entry.id   a5b312e3fe73e8bec7b0b0aa59cfff28
#
_cell.length_a   1.000
_cell.length_b   1.000
_cell.length_c   1.000
_cell.angle_alpha   90.00
_cell.angle_beta   90.00
_cell.angle_gamma   90.00
#
_symmetry.space_group_name_H-M   'P 1'
#
loop_
_entity.id
_entity.type
_entity.pdbx_description
1 polymer ?
#
loop_
_entity_poly.entity_id
_entity_poly.type
_entity_poly.pdbx_seq_one_letter_code
_entity_poly.pdbx_strand_id
1 'polypeptide(L)'
;MTPFPRSLQATNFLAITAIAAILANWPLGGCMSLAQETSGPSNQTTSPWSIEPQIGKLILKHRGVALTVFHYQDDQCLRPFFSNVRTVNGTQVTRNHPPSPGVDPDDHADMHCGIWLGFGDIDGHDFWRNKARIRHRRFLSEPILEADRIGFTSEDELIDPQGKSIGSLEQAYRLTRIDSGCLLVWQAVFKAGSEPLVFGDQEEMGLGVRVATSMTEKNGGQILSSDGKTGAKETWGKKAQWIDYSKTLDGKRTGILLMPDEKNLQPSWFHNRDYGLMVANFFGNHSFTGGKPSVIRIEPNRSLALRYGVYWYECTVEQELPIEKILAAVGSNR
;
A
#
# COMPACT_ATOMS: atom_id res chain seq x y z
N MET A 1 -32.53 -45.48 24.36
CA MET A 1 -31.71 -46.69 24.55
C MET A 1 -30.48 -46.46 23.69
N THR A 2 -29.50 -45.94 24.29
CA THR A 2 -28.08 -46.27 24.54
C THR A 2 -27.37 -47.19 23.53
N PRO A 3 -26.01 -47.12 23.39
CA PRO A 3 -25.04 -46.15 23.91
C PRO A 3 -23.90 -45.78 22.95
N PHE A 4 -23.10 -44.79 23.38
CA PHE A 4 -21.70 -44.51 22.94
C PHE A 4 -20.73 -45.70 23.24
N PRO A 5 -19.55 -45.74 22.59
CA PRO A 5 -18.32 -45.61 23.38
C PRO A 5 -17.25 -44.66 22.74
N ARG A 6 -16.68 -43.79 23.51
CA ARG A 6 -15.40 -43.62 24.25
C ARG A 6 -14.09 -43.92 23.47
N SER A 7 -13.33 -42.80 23.27
CA SER A 7 -11.94 -42.52 23.64
C SER A 7 -10.79 -43.45 23.24
N LEU A 8 -9.72 -42.88 22.68
CA LEU A 8 -8.30 -43.22 22.85
C LEU A 8 -7.47 -41.97 22.48
N GLN A 9 -6.96 -41.29 23.41
CA GLN A 9 -5.66 -41.16 24.06
C GLN A 9 -4.49 -40.81 23.14
N ALA A 10 -3.85 -39.70 23.54
CA ALA A 10 -2.63 -39.10 23.09
C ALA A 10 -1.42 -40.01 23.24
N THR A 11 -0.45 -39.85 22.39
CA THR A 11 0.95 -40.23 22.66
C THR A 11 1.92 -39.18 22.13
N ASN A 12 2.60 -38.54 23.06
CA ASN A 12 3.77 -37.68 22.83
C ASN A 12 4.98 -38.52 22.39
N PHE A 13 5.74 -38.04 21.44
CA PHE A 13 7.14 -38.44 21.28
C PHE A 13 8.01 -37.17 21.13
N LEU A 14 8.74 -36.90 22.23
CA LEU A 14 9.95 -36.10 22.21
C LEU A 14 11.08 -36.96 21.61
N ALA A 15 11.79 -36.44 20.63
CA ALA A 15 13.10 -36.97 20.25
C ALA A 15 14.14 -35.85 20.40
N ILE A 16 14.92 -35.96 21.47
CA ILE A 16 16.13 -35.18 21.70
C ILE A 16 17.26 -35.96 21.01
N THR A 17 17.95 -35.35 20.05
CA THR A 17 19.19 -35.90 19.49
C THR A 17 20.35 -34.99 19.88
N ALA A 18 21.19 -35.50 20.77
CA ALA A 18 22.46 -34.94 21.15
C ALA A 18 23.52 -35.22 20.06
N ILE A 19 24.25 -34.19 19.63
CA ILE A 19 25.44 -34.36 18.77
C ILE A 19 26.67 -34.15 19.64
N ALA A 20 27.46 -35.23 19.72
CA ALA A 20 28.72 -35.31 20.43
C ALA A 20 29.84 -34.59 19.68
N ALA A 21 30.64 -33.84 20.43
CA ALA A 21 31.85 -33.20 19.95
C ALA A 21 32.98 -34.22 19.76
N ILE A 22 33.63 -34.21 18.60
CA ILE A 22 34.86 -34.90 18.33
C ILE A 22 36.04 -33.91 18.44
N LEU A 23 36.86 -34.04 19.47
CA LEU A 23 38.15 -33.37 19.62
C LEU A 23 39.19 -34.09 18.78
N ALA A 24 39.76 -33.46 17.78
CA ALA A 24 40.98 -33.91 17.13
C ALA A 24 42.15 -33.00 17.45
N ASN A 25 43.17 -33.54 18.10
CA ASN A 25 44.46 -32.91 18.42
C ASN A 25 45.25 -32.61 17.13
N TRP A 26 45.82 -31.41 17.04
CA TRP A 26 46.94 -31.10 16.17
C TRP A 26 48.05 -30.33 16.93
N PRO A 27 49.34 -30.55 16.57
CA PRO A 27 50.46 -30.16 17.40
C PRO A 27 50.91 -28.72 17.21
N LEU A 28 51.54 -28.24 18.25
CA LEU A 28 52.22 -26.95 18.40
C LEU A 28 53.38 -26.78 17.41
N GLY A 29 53.45 -25.67 16.72
CA GLY A 29 54.67 -25.23 16.05
C GLY A 29 54.47 -24.01 15.18
N GLY A 30 55.03 -22.87 15.56
CA GLY A 30 55.21 -21.74 14.65
C GLY A 30 54.66 -20.40 15.19
N CYS A 31 55.54 -19.70 15.91
CA CYS A 31 55.35 -18.32 16.30
C CYS A 31 55.46 -17.42 15.04
N MET A 32 54.36 -16.92 14.52
CA MET A 32 54.31 -15.79 13.56
C MET A 32 53.46 -14.72 14.18
N SER A 33 54.12 -13.60 14.47
CA SER A 33 53.50 -12.34 14.91
C SER A 33 52.56 -11.83 13.78
N LEU A 34 51.28 -12.08 13.92
CA LEU A 34 50.26 -11.43 13.09
C LEU A 34 49.97 -10.07 13.74
N ALA A 35 50.30 -9.02 13.01
CA ALA A 35 49.87 -7.67 13.32
C ALA A 35 48.33 -7.69 13.37
N GLN A 36 47.79 -7.36 14.52
CA GLN A 36 46.38 -7.20 14.78
C GLN A 36 45.95 -5.91 14.06
N GLU A 37 45.42 -6.03 12.82
CA GLU A 37 44.68 -4.93 12.23
C GLU A 37 43.47 -4.67 13.13
N THR A 38 43.55 -3.59 13.90
CA THR A 38 42.40 -3.03 14.60
C THR A 38 41.45 -2.49 13.53
N SER A 39 40.49 -3.30 13.10
CA SER A 39 39.32 -2.83 12.38
C SER A 39 38.60 -1.84 13.30
N GLY A 40 38.73 -0.56 12.99
CA GLY A 40 38.01 0.50 13.67
C GLY A 40 36.49 0.22 13.55
N PRO A 41 35.68 0.76 14.48
CA PRO A 41 34.24 0.53 14.42
C PRO A 41 33.72 0.98 13.06
N SER A 42 33.22 0.04 12.27
CA SER A 42 32.47 0.33 11.06
C SER A 42 31.30 1.19 11.47
N ASN A 43 31.29 2.45 11.07
CA ASN A 43 30.17 3.35 11.21
C ASN A 43 29.03 2.82 10.31
N GLN A 44 28.38 1.73 10.72
CA GLN A 44 27.11 1.32 10.16
C GLN A 44 26.10 2.39 10.57
N THR A 45 25.90 3.36 9.69
CA THR A 45 24.77 4.27 9.82
C THR A 45 23.51 3.42 9.76
N THR A 46 22.93 3.15 10.91
CA THR A 46 21.65 2.42 10.99
C THR A 46 20.62 3.21 10.20
N SER A 47 19.89 2.52 9.30
CA SER A 47 18.81 3.13 8.53
C SER A 47 17.86 3.89 9.47
N PRO A 48 17.41 5.11 9.11
CA PRO A 48 16.38 5.79 9.88
C PRO A 48 15.01 5.12 9.77
N TRP A 49 14.87 4.16 8.85
CA TRP A 49 13.66 3.39 8.63
C TRP A 49 13.67 2.10 9.45
N SER A 50 12.50 1.72 9.93
CA SER A 50 12.29 0.42 10.57
C SER A 50 10.89 -0.12 10.30
N ILE A 51 10.75 -1.43 10.35
CA ILE A 51 9.48 -2.15 10.29
C ILE A 51 9.29 -2.86 11.63
N GLU A 52 8.10 -2.69 12.21
CA GLU A 52 7.64 -3.50 13.35
C GLU A 52 6.56 -4.47 12.85
N PRO A 53 6.90 -5.77 12.72
CA PRO A 53 5.93 -6.77 12.27
C PRO A 53 4.94 -7.10 13.40
N GLN A 54 3.67 -7.22 13.01
CA GLN A 54 2.59 -7.72 13.83
C GLN A 54 1.76 -8.71 13.01
N ILE A 55 0.90 -9.50 13.65
CA ILE A 55 0.03 -10.44 12.94
C ILE A 55 -0.86 -9.65 11.96
N GLY A 56 -0.79 -10.01 10.68
CA GLY A 56 -1.58 -9.39 9.61
C GLY A 56 -1.13 -8.00 9.16
N LYS A 57 -0.10 -7.39 9.80
CA LYS A 57 0.30 -6.02 9.48
C LYS A 57 1.77 -5.70 9.77
N LEU A 58 2.26 -4.64 9.13
CA LEU A 58 3.59 -4.05 9.34
C LEU A 58 3.43 -2.58 9.72
N ILE A 59 4.05 -2.14 10.82
CA ILE A 59 4.12 -0.72 11.18
C ILE A 59 5.41 -0.16 10.60
N LEU A 60 5.29 0.80 9.68
CA LEU A 60 6.42 1.45 9.03
C LEU A 60 6.78 2.71 9.81
N LYS A 61 8.03 2.80 10.24
CA LYS A 61 8.53 3.89 11.08
C LYS A 61 9.71 4.59 10.42
N HIS A 62 9.82 5.88 10.69
CA HIS A 62 10.99 6.68 10.37
C HIS A 62 11.48 7.38 11.63
N ARG A 63 12.76 7.16 12.01
CA ARG A 63 13.36 7.68 13.28
C ARG A 63 12.47 7.38 14.50
N GLY A 64 11.93 6.16 14.55
CA GLY A 64 11.07 5.71 15.64
C GLY A 64 9.60 6.18 15.57
N VAL A 65 9.25 7.14 14.71
CA VAL A 65 7.88 7.65 14.54
C VAL A 65 7.13 6.77 13.55
N ALA A 66 5.97 6.24 13.93
CA ALA A 66 5.09 5.48 13.04
C ALA A 66 4.47 6.42 12.00
N LEU A 67 4.73 6.15 10.72
CA LEU A 67 4.19 6.92 9.60
C LEU A 67 2.94 6.30 9.01
N THR A 68 2.85 4.96 9.01
CA THR A 68 1.69 4.24 8.48
C THR A 68 1.72 2.78 8.91
N VAL A 69 0.59 2.11 8.81
CA VAL A 69 0.42 0.68 9.03
C VAL A 69 0.00 0.03 7.72
N PHE A 70 0.81 -0.89 7.22
CA PHE A 70 0.45 -1.74 6.09
C PHE A 70 -0.26 -2.99 6.60
N HIS A 71 -1.51 -3.20 6.20
CA HIS A 71 -2.29 -4.40 6.47
C HIS A 71 -2.19 -5.31 5.25
N TYR A 72 -1.63 -6.50 5.43
CA TYR A 72 -1.65 -7.55 4.43
C TYR A 72 -2.74 -8.59 4.69
N GLN A 73 -3.34 -8.56 5.90
CA GLN A 73 -4.51 -9.35 6.27
C GLN A 73 -5.38 -8.53 7.22
N ASP A 74 -6.67 -8.45 6.91
CA ASP A 74 -7.67 -7.76 7.73
C ASP A 74 -9.01 -8.48 7.57
N ASP A 75 -9.84 -8.48 8.63
CA ASP A 75 -11.12 -9.21 8.65
C ASP A 75 -12.26 -8.41 8.01
N GLN A 76 -12.12 -7.10 7.91
CA GLN A 76 -13.13 -6.20 7.35
C GLN A 76 -12.79 -5.76 5.92
N CYS A 77 -11.54 -5.36 5.68
CA CYS A 77 -11.07 -4.92 4.38
C CYS A 77 -10.34 -6.07 3.67
N LEU A 78 -11.01 -6.73 2.73
CA LEU A 78 -10.55 -8.00 2.14
C LEU A 78 -9.46 -7.83 1.06
N ARG A 79 -8.54 -6.90 1.27
CA ARG A 79 -7.39 -6.61 0.40
C ARG A 79 -6.27 -5.92 1.19
N PRO A 80 -5.02 -5.94 0.72
CA PRO A 80 -3.94 -5.15 1.33
C PRO A 80 -4.21 -3.64 1.23
N PHE A 81 -3.83 -2.89 2.29
CA PHE A 81 -4.00 -1.43 2.36
C PHE A 81 -3.07 -0.78 3.38
N PHE A 82 -2.91 0.54 3.29
CA PHE A 82 -2.23 1.35 4.30
C PHE A 82 -3.25 2.15 5.09
N SER A 83 -3.15 2.10 6.41
CA SER A 83 -3.99 2.89 7.33
C SER A 83 -3.15 3.81 8.21
N ASN A 84 -3.83 4.69 8.93
CA ASN A 84 -3.22 5.57 9.93
C ASN A 84 -2.00 6.32 9.39
N VAL A 85 -2.12 6.81 8.14
CA VAL A 85 -1.05 7.56 7.48
C VAL A 85 -0.88 8.90 8.14
N ARG A 86 0.37 9.21 8.54
CA ARG A 86 0.72 10.41 9.29
C ARG A 86 1.89 11.13 8.66
N THR A 87 1.88 12.45 8.77
CA THR A 87 3.06 13.27 8.50
C THR A 87 4.16 12.94 9.52
N VAL A 88 5.37 13.39 9.27
CA VAL A 88 6.49 13.19 10.22
C VAL A 88 6.29 13.92 11.55
N ASN A 89 5.42 14.92 11.57
CA ASN A 89 5.04 15.66 12.79
C ASN A 89 3.86 15.00 13.52
N GLY A 90 3.33 13.88 12.99
CA GLY A 90 2.26 13.10 13.61
C GLY A 90 0.85 13.47 13.16
N THR A 91 0.66 14.48 12.31
CA THR A 91 -0.66 14.87 11.79
C THR A 91 -1.20 13.76 10.90
N GLN A 92 -2.38 13.25 11.20
CA GLN A 92 -3.01 12.17 10.43
C GLN A 92 -3.66 12.72 9.16
N VAL A 93 -3.39 12.06 8.02
CA VAL A 93 -3.87 12.48 6.70
C VAL A 93 -4.89 11.52 6.08
N THR A 94 -5.03 10.29 6.61
CA THR A 94 -6.10 9.36 6.23
C THR A 94 -7.08 9.15 7.38
N ARG A 95 -8.33 8.79 7.06
CA ARG A 95 -9.31 8.39 8.07
C ARG A 95 -8.76 7.23 8.92
N ASN A 96 -9.17 7.15 10.19
CA ASN A 96 -8.83 6.00 11.03
C ASN A 96 -9.38 4.70 10.43
N HIS A 97 -8.67 3.61 10.66
CA HIS A 97 -9.16 2.26 10.38
C HIS A 97 -8.96 1.37 11.61
N PRO A 98 -10.04 0.82 12.16
CA PRO A 98 -11.45 1.14 11.87
C PRO A 98 -11.77 2.63 12.18
N PRO A 99 -12.86 3.20 11.63
CA PRO A 99 -13.30 4.55 11.96
C PRO A 99 -13.45 4.73 13.46
N SER A 100 -12.99 5.88 13.98
CA SER A 100 -13.03 6.19 15.40
C SER A 100 -14.41 6.77 15.79
N PRO A 101 -15.17 6.10 16.68
CA PRO A 101 -16.49 6.60 17.07
C PRO A 101 -16.46 8.03 17.58
N GLY A 102 -17.38 8.88 17.11
CA GLY A 102 -17.45 10.29 17.48
C GLY A 102 -16.43 11.21 16.81
N VAL A 103 -15.47 10.65 16.06
CA VAL A 103 -14.45 11.38 15.29
C VAL A 103 -14.68 11.20 13.80
N ASP A 104 -14.86 9.96 13.37
CA ASP A 104 -15.01 9.60 11.97
C ASP A 104 -16.43 9.15 11.66
N PRO A 105 -16.97 9.50 10.48
CA PRO A 105 -18.14 8.81 9.96
C PRO A 105 -17.82 7.35 9.67
N ASP A 106 -18.78 6.46 9.89
CA ASP A 106 -18.66 5.01 9.69
C ASP A 106 -19.02 4.55 8.26
N ASP A 107 -19.33 5.51 7.37
CA ASP A 107 -19.64 5.22 5.99
C ASP A 107 -18.50 4.47 5.29
N HIS A 108 -18.82 3.40 4.56
CA HIS A 108 -17.84 2.61 3.82
C HIS A 108 -16.64 2.14 4.67
N ALA A 109 -16.86 1.81 5.95
CA ALA A 109 -15.80 1.48 6.89
C ALA A 109 -14.98 0.25 6.49
N ASP A 110 -15.62 -0.70 5.85
CA ASP A 110 -15.06 -1.98 5.39
C ASP A 110 -14.35 -1.89 4.02
N MET A 111 -14.53 -0.80 3.27
CA MET A 111 -13.98 -0.70 1.92
C MET A 111 -13.09 0.54 1.68
N HIS A 112 -13.24 1.62 2.45
CA HIS A 112 -12.42 2.84 2.34
C HIS A 112 -11.44 2.97 3.51
N CYS A 113 -10.41 2.10 3.53
CA CYS A 113 -9.60 1.79 4.72
C CYS A 113 -8.32 2.66 4.88
N GLY A 114 -8.15 3.73 4.13
CA GLY A 114 -6.94 4.57 4.13
C GLY A 114 -6.38 4.77 2.73
N ILE A 115 -5.34 4.04 2.31
CA ILE A 115 -4.82 3.99 0.93
C ILE A 115 -4.92 2.53 0.48
N TRP A 116 -5.63 2.23 -0.60
CA TRP A 116 -5.85 0.85 -1.07
C TRP A 116 -5.91 0.76 -2.58
N LEU A 117 -5.59 -0.41 -3.11
CA LEU A 117 -5.83 -0.77 -4.51
C LEU A 117 -7.05 -1.68 -4.58
N GLY A 118 -8.08 -1.30 -5.34
CA GLY A 118 -9.32 -2.07 -5.45
C GLY A 118 -9.98 -1.90 -6.81
N PHE A 119 -10.84 -2.88 -7.16
CA PHE A 119 -11.48 -2.94 -8.48
C PHE A 119 -12.90 -3.46 -8.34
N GLY A 120 -13.87 -2.66 -8.76
CA GLY A 120 -15.29 -3.03 -8.74
C GLY A 120 -15.65 -4.09 -9.77
N ASP A 121 -14.78 -4.34 -10.77
CA ASP A 121 -15.02 -5.34 -11.80
C ASP A 121 -13.72 -5.94 -12.34
N ILE A 122 -13.40 -7.17 -11.89
CA ILE A 122 -12.42 -8.06 -12.54
C ILE A 122 -13.14 -9.39 -12.81
N ASP A 123 -13.32 -9.76 -14.09
CA ASP A 123 -14.08 -10.93 -14.53
C ASP A 123 -15.52 -10.97 -13.97
N GLY A 124 -16.17 -9.82 -13.82
CA GLY A 124 -17.50 -9.69 -13.22
C GLY A 124 -17.52 -9.76 -11.69
N HIS A 125 -16.36 -9.80 -11.01
CA HIS A 125 -16.26 -9.91 -9.57
C HIS A 125 -15.85 -8.57 -8.93
N ASP A 126 -16.51 -8.21 -7.83
CA ASP A 126 -16.34 -6.95 -7.11
C ASP A 126 -15.32 -7.09 -5.97
N PHE A 127 -14.08 -6.68 -6.24
CA PHE A 127 -12.99 -6.60 -5.27
C PHE A 127 -12.98 -5.26 -4.49
N TRP A 128 -13.81 -4.29 -4.88
CA TRP A 128 -13.89 -3.03 -4.16
C TRP A 128 -14.80 -3.14 -2.94
N ARG A 129 -16.00 -3.72 -3.11
CA ARG A 129 -17.02 -3.84 -2.05
C ARG A 129 -16.94 -5.17 -1.28
N ASN A 130 -15.74 -5.79 -1.24
CA ASN A 130 -15.46 -7.04 -0.51
C ASN A 130 -16.36 -8.23 -0.90
N LYS A 131 -16.89 -8.27 -2.15
CA LYS A 131 -17.58 -9.46 -2.67
C LYS A 131 -16.60 -10.53 -3.12
N ALA A 132 -15.44 -10.10 -3.58
CA ALA A 132 -14.25 -10.90 -3.86
C ALA A 132 -13.08 -10.37 -2.99
N ARG A 133 -11.95 -11.07 -2.95
CA ARG A 133 -10.82 -10.67 -2.09
C ARG A 133 -9.48 -10.73 -2.80
N ILE A 134 -8.56 -9.84 -2.40
CA ILE A 134 -7.13 -9.94 -2.70
C ILE A 134 -6.47 -10.56 -1.48
N ARG A 135 -6.04 -11.82 -1.59
CA ARG A 135 -5.49 -12.60 -0.49
C ARG A 135 -3.97 -12.57 -0.52
N HIS A 136 -3.36 -12.07 0.54
CA HIS A 136 -1.91 -12.13 0.72
C HIS A 136 -1.43 -13.59 0.78
N ARG A 137 -0.36 -13.90 0.03
CA ARG A 137 0.28 -15.21 0.01
C ARG A 137 1.59 -15.22 0.78
N ARG A 138 2.46 -14.27 0.45
CA ARG A 138 3.80 -14.16 1.05
C ARG A 138 4.47 -12.84 0.68
N PHE A 139 5.46 -12.47 1.45
CA PHE A 139 6.46 -11.50 1.02
C PHE A 139 7.50 -12.21 0.14
N LEU A 140 7.95 -11.54 -0.95
CA LEU A 140 8.86 -12.14 -1.93
C LEU A 140 10.34 -12.02 -1.53
N SER A 141 10.66 -11.09 -0.64
CA SER A 141 12.01 -10.86 -0.12
C SER A 141 11.94 -10.21 1.26
N GLU A 142 13.07 -10.23 1.96
CA GLU A 142 13.23 -9.36 3.14
C GLU A 142 13.06 -7.90 2.75
N PRO A 143 12.51 -7.07 3.64
CA PRO A 143 12.36 -5.64 3.41
C PRO A 143 13.70 -4.95 3.17
N ILE A 144 13.72 -4.02 2.22
CA ILE A 144 14.86 -3.13 1.97
C ILE A 144 14.75 -1.97 2.97
N LEU A 145 15.80 -1.75 3.77
CA LEU A 145 15.92 -0.64 4.72
C LEU A 145 17.20 0.14 4.39
N GLU A 146 17.08 1.17 3.55
CA GLU A 146 18.20 2.03 3.16
C GLU A 146 18.13 3.38 3.89
N ALA A 147 19.13 4.23 3.69
CA ALA A 147 19.16 5.53 4.35
C ALA A 147 18.01 6.46 3.91
N ASP A 148 17.58 6.35 2.66
CA ASP A 148 16.59 7.23 2.03
C ASP A 148 15.22 6.57 1.83
N ARG A 149 15.11 5.23 1.97
CA ARG A 149 13.88 4.50 1.65
C ARG A 149 13.70 3.21 2.44
N ILE A 150 12.44 2.79 2.48
CA ILE A 150 12.00 1.46 2.87
C ILE A 150 11.20 0.87 1.73
N GLY A 151 11.34 -0.44 1.47
CA GLY A 151 10.60 -1.13 0.43
C GLY A 151 10.40 -2.61 0.74
N PHE A 152 9.33 -3.18 0.20
CA PHE A 152 9.03 -4.62 0.25
C PHE A 152 8.10 -4.99 -0.90
N THR A 153 8.04 -6.29 -1.20
CA THR A 153 7.22 -6.83 -2.29
C THR A 153 6.41 -8.01 -1.77
N SER A 154 5.12 -8.05 -2.09
CA SER A 154 4.21 -9.15 -1.79
C SER A 154 3.73 -9.86 -3.06
N GLU A 155 3.38 -11.12 -2.88
CA GLU A 155 2.60 -11.91 -3.83
C GLU A 155 1.23 -12.16 -3.21
N ASP A 156 0.20 -11.86 -3.99
CA ASP A 156 -1.19 -11.93 -3.58
C ASP A 156 -2.02 -12.67 -4.64
N GLU A 157 -3.20 -13.14 -4.29
CA GLU A 157 -4.13 -13.82 -5.20
C GLU A 157 -5.45 -13.08 -5.32
N LEU A 158 -5.99 -13.06 -6.52
CA LEU A 158 -7.36 -12.61 -6.79
C LEU A 158 -8.30 -13.81 -6.58
N ILE A 159 -9.12 -13.74 -5.54
CA ILE A 159 -10.03 -14.82 -5.14
C ILE A 159 -11.46 -14.38 -5.37
N ASP A 160 -12.19 -15.14 -6.20
CA ASP A 160 -13.59 -14.89 -6.50
C ASP A 160 -14.51 -15.20 -5.29
N PRO A 161 -15.81 -14.89 -5.34
CA PRO A 161 -16.75 -15.18 -4.26
C PRO A 161 -16.92 -16.67 -3.96
N GLN A 162 -16.53 -17.57 -4.86
CA GLN A 162 -16.59 -19.03 -4.69
C GLN A 162 -15.30 -19.58 -4.08
N GLY A 163 -14.29 -18.73 -3.84
CA GLY A 163 -13.00 -19.10 -3.26
C GLY A 163 -11.96 -19.58 -4.28
N LYS A 164 -12.27 -19.49 -5.59
CA LYS A 164 -11.34 -19.86 -6.67
C LYS A 164 -10.37 -18.73 -6.95
N SER A 165 -9.09 -19.05 -7.14
CA SER A 165 -8.09 -18.11 -7.65
C SER A 165 -8.31 -17.88 -9.15
N ILE A 166 -8.49 -16.61 -9.56
CA ILE A 166 -8.68 -16.19 -10.95
C ILE A 166 -7.42 -15.51 -11.54
N GLY A 167 -6.44 -15.19 -10.70
CA GLY A 167 -5.19 -14.58 -11.12
C GLY A 167 -4.30 -14.28 -9.92
N SER A 168 -3.09 -13.82 -10.18
CA SER A 168 -2.16 -13.38 -9.15
C SER A 168 -1.78 -11.91 -9.31
N LEU A 169 -1.35 -11.32 -8.21
CA LEU A 169 -0.97 -9.91 -8.11
C LEU A 169 0.34 -9.81 -7.36
N GLU A 170 1.37 -9.27 -8.01
CA GLU A 170 2.62 -8.90 -7.36
C GLU A 170 2.60 -7.41 -7.07
N GLN A 171 2.83 -7.03 -5.80
CA GLN A 171 2.76 -5.65 -5.35
C GLN A 171 4.08 -5.23 -4.73
N ALA A 172 4.71 -4.20 -5.30
CA ALA A 172 5.92 -3.60 -4.77
C ALA A 172 5.59 -2.22 -4.16
N TYR A 173 6.07 -2.01 -2.95
CA TYR A 173 5.87 -0.79 -2.18
C TYR A 173 7.22 -0.16 -1.86
N ARG A 174 7.33 1.13 -2.10
CA ARG A 174 8.51 1.92 -1.73
C ARG A 174 8.07 3.21 -1.05
N LEU A 175 8.52 3.42 0.17
CA LEU A 175 8.29 4.64 0.93
C LEU A 175 9.59 5.41 1.07
N THR A 176 9.59 6.67 0.63
CA THR A 176 10.76 7.56 0.58
C THR A 176 10.41 8.91 1.20
N ARG A 177 11.38 9.53 1.86
CA ARG A 177 11.26 10.91 2.30
C ARG A 177 11.61 11.86 1.15
N ILE A 178 10.72 12.83 0.87
CA ILE A 178 10.97 13.92 -0.08
C ILE A 178 10.60 15.22 0.61
N ASP A 179 11.58 16.06 0.87
CA ASP A 179 11.42 17.38 1.51
C ASP A 179 10.53 17.31 2.77
N SER A 180 9.40 18.01 2.78
CA SER A 180 8.45 18.08 3.90
C SER A 180 7.47 16.91 3.99
N GLY A 181 7.56 15.91 3.07
CA GLY A 181 6.61 14.81 2.98
C GLY A 181 7.22 13.44 2.84
N CYS A 182 6.35 12.46 2.68
CA CYS A 182 6.65 11.06 2.38
C CYS A 182 5.95 10.67 1.10
N LEU A 183 6.64 9.96 0.21
CA LEU A 183 6.11 9.40 -1.02
C LEU A 183 6.04 7.88 -0.90
N LEU A 184 4.85 7.32 -1.02
CA LEU A 184 4.61 5.92 -1.31
C LEU A 184 4.51 5.73 -2.82
N VAL A 185 5.40 4.94 -3.40
CA VAL A 185 5.23 4.41 -4.76
C VAL A 185 4.71 2.99 -4.64
N TRP A 186 3.55 2.76 -5.23
CA TRP A 186 2.86 1.47 -5.27
C TRP A 186 2.80 0.97 -6.71
N GLN A 187 3.52 -0.12 -6.98
CA GLN A 187 3.45 -0.82 -8.25
C GLN A 187 2.68 -2.13 -8.06
N ALA A 188 1.74 -2.39 -8.96
CA ALA A 188 0.93 -3.60 -8.97
C ALA A 188 1.04 -4.28 -10.33
N VAL A 189 1.41 -5.57 -10.36
CA VAL A 189 1.53 -6.38 -11.57
C VAL A 189 0.52 -7.51 -11.51
N PHE A 190 -0.57 -7.37 -12.24
CA PHE A 190 -1.60 -8.39 -12.40
C PHE A 190 -1.14 -9.42 -13.42
N LYS A 191 -1.25 -10.69 -13.08
CA LYS A 191 -0.85 -11.82 -13.94
C LYS A 191 -2.07 -12.71 -14.17
N ALA A 192 -2.46 -12.87 -15.43
CA ALA A 192 -3.46 -13.86 -15.82
C ALA A 192 -2.86 -15.27 -15.71
N GLY A 193 -3.68 -16.23 -15.27
CA GLY A 193 -3.32 -17.65 -15.25
C GLY A 193 -3.47 -18.30 -16.61
N SER A 194 -4.08 -19.51 -16.65
CA SER A 194 -4.44 -20.20 -17.87
C SER A 194 -5.60 -19.56 -18.62
N GLU A 195 -6.43 -18.81 -17.91
CA GLU A 195 -7.54 -18.05 -18.45
C GLU A 195 -7.19 -16.56 -18.50
N PRO A 196 -7.79 -15.79 -19.42
CA PRO A 196 -7.64 -14.34 -19.45
C PRO A 196 -8.17 -13.70 -18.18
N LEU A 197 -7.67 -12.51 -17.83
CA LEU A 197 -8.18 -11.67 -16.76
C LEU A 197 -8.73 -10.38 -17.38
N VAL A 198 -10.00 -10.06 -17.14
CA VAL A 198 -10.70 -8.93 -17.77
C VAL A 198 -11.12 -7.91 -16.74
N PHE A 199 -10.66 -6.67 -16.93
CA PHE A 199 -11.11 -5.51 -16.15
C PHE A 199 -12.24 -4.81 -16.89
N GLY A 200 -13.37 -4.63 -16.24
CA GLY A 200 -14.53 -3.92 -16.77
C GLY A 200 -14.48 -2.41 -16.56
N ASP A 201 -15.65 -1.77 -16.49
CA ASP A 201 -15.81 -0.32 -16.40
C ASP A 201 -16.67 0.05 -15.20
N GLN A 202 -16.05 0.69 -14.19
CA GLN A 202 -16.74 1.25 -13.03
C GLN A 202 -16.03 2.51 -12.52
N GLU A 203 -16.73 3.33 -11.70
CA GLU A 203 -16.15 4.49 -11.02
C GLU A 203 -15.11 4.07 -9.96
N GLU A 204 -15.33 2.92 -9.33
CA GLU A 204 -14.58 2.43 -8.18
C GLU A 204 -13.58 1.36 -8.61
N MET A 205 -12.54 1.80 -9.33
CA MET A 205 -11.45 0.97 -9.82
C MET A 205 -10.13 1.73 -9.77
N GLY A 206 -9.07 1.10 -9.24
CA GLY A 206 -7.73 1.67 -9.17
C GLY A 206 -7.26 1.96 -7.75
N LEU A 207 -6.39 2.95 -7.59
CA LEU A 207 -5.86 3.33 -6.27
C LEU A 207 -6.78 4.36 -5.62
N GLY A 208 -7.32 4.00 -4.45
CA GLY A 208 -8.18 4.83 -3.63
C GLY A 208 -7.46 5.39 -2.40
N VAL A 209 -7.89 6.60 -1.99
CA VAL A 209 -7.47 7.26 -0.75
C VAL A 209 -8.70 7.77 -0.03
N ARG A 210 -8.81 7.48 1.27
CA ARG A 210 -9.78 8.12 2.16
C ARG A 210 -9.06 9.07 3.09
N VAL A 211 -9.19 10.39 2.85
CA VAL A 211 -8.53 11.40 3.67
C VAL A 211 -9.12 11.48 5.09
N ALA A 212 -8.34 12.01 6.02
CA ALA A 212 -8.78 12.22 7.40
C ALA A 212 -10.05 13.09 7.46
N THR A 213 -10.97 12.76 8.36
CA THR A 213 -12.26 13.45 8.50
C THR A 213 -12.09 14.96 8.65
N SER A 214 -11.09 15.39 9.43
CA SER A 214 -10.78 16.82 9.62
C SER A 214 -10.36 17.55 8.35
N MET A 215 -9.90 16.81 7.32
CA MET A 215 -9.37 17.35 6.05
C MET A 215 -10.38 17.32 4.91
N THR A 216 -11.56 16.73 5.10
CA THR A 216 -12.56 16.60 4.03
C THR A 216 -13.06 17.96 3.55
N GLU A 217 -13.50 18.07 2.30
CA GLU A 217 -14.07 19.30 1.73
C GLU A 217 -15.28 19.76 2.57
N LYS A 218 -16.11 18.83 3.05
CA LYS A 218 -17.20 19.12 4.00
C LYS A 218 -16.74 19.80 5.28
N ASN A 219 -15.50 19.57 5.68
CA ASN A 219 -14.88 20.16 6.87
C ASN A 219 -13.88 21.28 6.53
N GLY A 220 -14.01 21.91 5.35
CA GLY A 220 -13.19 23.05 4.92
C GLY A 220 -11.84 22.68 4.31
N GLY A 221 -11.66 21.43 3.89
CA GLY A 221 -10.56 21.02 3.01
C GLY A 221 -10.77 21.50 1.58
N GLN A 222 -9.74 21.34 0.77
CA GLN A 222 -9.73 21.72 -0.64
C GLN A 222 -9.24 20.55 -1.50
N ILE A 223 -9.85 20.39 -2.66
CA ILE A 223 -9.37 19.51 -3.73
C ILE A 223 -8.86 20.39 -4.84
N LEU A 224 -7.65 20.09 -5.33
CA LEU A 224 -7.01 20.78 -6.45
C LEU A 224 -6.47 19.74 -7.42
N SER A 225 -6.76 19.90 -8.71
CA SER A 225 -6.19 19.08 -9.78
C SER A 225 -5.00 19.77 -10.46
N SER A 226 -4.18 18.98 -11.16
CA SER A 226 -3.03 19.47 -11.93
C SER A 226 -3.38 20.50 -13.01
N ASP A 227 -4.63 20.54 -13.47
CA ASP A 227 -5.14 21.50 -14.45
C ASP A 227 -5.93 22.66 -13.81
N GLY A 228 -5.78 22.86 -12.50
CA GLY A 228 -6.30 24.00 -11.75
C GLY A 228 -7.79 23.93 -11.39
N LYS A 229 -8.47 22.79 -11.62
CA LYS A 229 -9.86 22.60 -11.16
C LYS A 229 -9.88 22.37 -9.66
N THR A 230 -10.93 22.88 -9.00
CA THR A 230 -11.09 22.81 -7.55
C THR A 230 -12.40 22.16 -7.15
N GLY A 231 -12.35 21.45 -5.99
CA GLY A 231 -13.51 20.81 -5.39
C GLY A 231 -13.92 19.49 -6.04
N ALA A 232 -14.65 18.69 -5.29
CA ALA A 232 -15.08 17.35 -5.73
C ALA A 232 -15.90 17.39 -7.01
N LYS A 233 -16.80 18.37 -7.12
CA LYS A 233 -17.72 18.50 -8.26
C LYS A 233 -16.99 18.75 -9.59
N GLU A 234 -15.99 19.63 -9.60
CA GLU A 234 -15.28 20.03 -10.83
C GLU A 234 -14.19 19.01 -11.22
N THR A 235 -13.71 18.22 -10.27
CA THR A 235 -12.63 17.23 -10.49
C THR A 235 -13.16 15.81 -10.71
N TRP A 236 -14.42 15.52 -10.32
CA TRP A 236 -15.04 14.22 -10.56
C TRP A 236 -15.17 13.89 -12.05
N GLY A 237 -14.75 12.68 -12.43
CA GLY A 237 -14.82 12.21 -13.81
C GLY A 237 -13.90 12.98 -14.78
N LYS A 238 -12.97 13.77 -14.29
CA LYS A 238 -11.99 14.49 -15.11
C LYS A 238 -10.65 13.78 -15.10
N LYS A 239 -9.91 13.90 -16.21
CA LYS A 239 -8.53 13.43 -16.31
C LYS A 239 -7.59 14.52 -15.78
N ALA A 240 -6.57 14.09 -15.02
CA ALA A 240 -5.52 14.96 -14.51
C ALA A 240 -4.25 14.14 -14.30
N GLN A 241 -3.10 14.81 -14.11
CA GLN A 241 -1.85 14.15 -13.74
C GLN A 241 -1.83 13.79 -12.24
N TRP A 242 -2.46 14.63 -11.43
CA TRP A 242 -2.56 14.44 -9.99
C TRP A 242 -3.77 15.18 -9.41
N ILE A 243 -4.18 14.75 -8.22
CA ILE A 243 -5.14 15.44 -7.35
C ILE A 243 -4.49 15.63 -5.99
N ASP A 244 -4.54 16.85 -5.46
CA ASP A 244 -4.18 17.19 -4.08
C ASP A 244 -5.47 17.40 -3.26
N TYR A 245 -5.54 16.74 -2.11
CA TYR A 245 -6.57 16.98 -1.11
C TYR A 245 -5.89 17.53 0.14
N SER A 246 -6.12 18.80 0.46
CA SER A 246 -5.37 19.50 1.52
C SER A 246 -6.22 20.42 2.36
N LYS A 247 -5.69 20.78 3.53
CA LYS A 247 -6.29 21.76 4.45
C LYS A 247 -5.20 22.45 5.24
N THR A 248 -5.45 23.71 5.63
CA THR A 248 -4.64 24.38 6.65
C THR A 248 -5.11 23.94 8.03
N LEU A 249 -4.23 23.24 8.75
CA LEU A 249 -4.40 22.76 10.11
C LEU A 249 -3.32 23.41 10.98
N ASP A 250 -3.69 24.06 12.07
CA ASP A 250 -2.75 24.71 13.00
C ASP A 250 -1.71 25.61 12.32
N GLY A 251 -2.14 26.38 11.32
CA GLY A 251 -1.30 27.30 10.56
C GLY A 251 -0.35 26.64 9.54
N LYS A 252 -0.46 25.32 9.32
CA LYS A 252 0.32 24.56 8.33
C LYS A 252 -0.58 23.96 7.27
N ARG A 253 -0.13 23.97 6.02
CA ARG A 253 -0.78 23.23 4.95
C ARG A 253 -0.45 21.75 5.08
N THR A 254 -1.48 20.94 5.32
CA THR A 254 -1.39 19.48 5.40
C THR A 254 -2.19 18.87 4.26
N GLY A 255 -1.63 17.90 3.54
CA GLY A 255 -2.29 17.32 2.37
C GLY A 255 -1.81 15.93 2.00
N ILE A 256 -2.55 15.36 1.06
CA ILE A 256 -2.25 14.10 0.41
C ILE A 256 -2.51 14.22 -1.09
N LEU A 257 -1.49 13.90 -1.88
CA LEU A 257 -1.45 14.02 -3.32
C LEU A 257 -1.47 12.62 -3.94
N LEU A 258 -2.43 12.35 -4.82
CA LEU A 258 -2.54 11.09 -5.56
C LEU A 258 -2.10 11.30 -7.02
N MET A 259 -1.13 10.50 -7.47
CA MET A 259 -0.49 10.61 -8.78
C MET A 259 -0.42 9.24 -9.46
N PRO A 260 -1.22 8.96 -10.48
CA PRO A 260 -0.97 7.82 -11.37
C PRO A 260 0.28 8.07 -12.22
N ASP A 261 1.11 7.03 -12.44
CA ASP A 261 2.25 7.13 -13.37
C ASP A 261 1.75 7.40 -14.79
N GLU A 262 2.36 8.35 -15.49
CA GLU A 262 2.04 8.68 -16.89
C GLU A 262 2.22 7.51 -17.87
N LYS A 263 3.06 6.53 -17.49
CA LYS A 263 3.35 5.31 -18.27
C LYS A 263 2.30 4.21 -18.09
N ASN A 264 1.28 4.44 -17.26
CA ASN A 264 0.13 3.54 -17.19
C ASN A 264 -0.66 3.54 -18.51
N LEU A 265 -1.69 2.71 -18.60
CA LEU A 265 -2.48 2.46 -19.82
C LEU A 265 -2.93 3.71 -20.56
N GLN A 266 -3.33 4.73 -19.84
CA GLN A 266 -3.85 6.01 -20.34
C GLN A 266 -3.91 7.03 -19.21
N PRO A 267 -4.14 8.34 -19.47
CA PRO A 267 -4.41 9.31 -18.44
C PRO A 267 -5.61 8.91 -17.59
N SER A 268 -5.45 8.96 -16.26
CA SER A 268 -6.44 8.53 -15.28
C SER A 268 -7.61 9.52 -15.18
N TRP A 269 -8.85 9.02 -15.10
CA TRP A 269 -9.95 9.77 -14.50
C TRP A 269 -9.81 9.77 -12.99
N PHE A 270 -10.42 10.77 -12.35
CA PHE A 270 -10.47 10.83 -10.89
C PHE A 270 -11.91 10.77 -10.38
N HIS A 271 -12.13 9.89 -9.41
CA HIS A 271 -13.38 9.80 -8.66
C HIS A 271 -13.18 10.48 -7.30
N ASN A 272 -13.48 11.77 -7.24
CA ASN A 272 -13.34 12.57 -6.03
C ASN A 272 -14.69 12.84 -5.39
N ARG A 273 -14.73 12.84 -4.05
CA ARG A 273 -15.92 13.13 -3.26
C ARG A 273 -15.60 14.09 -2.13
N ASP A 274 -16.56 14.96 -1.83
CA ASP A 274 -16.48 15.97 -0.76
C ASP A 274 -16.31 15.40 0.66
N TYR A 275 -16.69 14.12 0.84
CA TYR A 275 -16.50 13.37 2.09
C TYR A 275 -15.10 12.76 2.23
N GLY A 276 -14.16 13.06 1.33
CA GLY A 276 -12.76 12.70 1.45
C GLY A 276 -12.34 11.44 0.67
N LEU A 277 -13.05 11.05 -0.39
CA LEU A 277 -12.60 10.01 -1.31
C LEU A 277 -11.84 10.63 -2.49
N MET A 278 -10.72 10.01 -2.84
CA MET A 278 -10.01 10.19 -4.12
C MET A 278 -9.71 8.81 -4.70
N VAL A 279 -9.94 8.62 -6.00
CA VAL A 279 -9.54 7.41 -6.73
C VAL A 279 -8.93 7.80 -8.06
N ALA A 280 -7.77 7.23 -8.38
CA ALA A 280 -7.17 7.30 -9.70
C ALA A 280 -7.56 6.05 -10.50
N ASN A 281 -8.34 6.23 -11.56
CA ASN A 281 -9.03 5.17 -12.28
C ASN A 281 -8.72 5.21 -13.79
N PHE A 282 -8.23 4.11 -14.37
CA PHE A 282 -7.97 3.96 -15.81
C PHE A 282 -9.11 3.24 -16.57
N PHE A 283 -10.14 2.79 -15.86
CA PHE A 283 -11.11 1.80 -16.35
C PHE A 283 -12.54 2.36 -16.47
N GLY A 284 -12.75 3.64 -16.20
CA GLY A 284 -14.08 4.24 -16.06
C GLY A 284 -14.54 5.08 -17.27
N ASN A 285 -14.21 4.72 -18.52
CA ASN A 285 -14.59 5.56 -19.67
C ASN A 285 -16.11 5.74 -19.78
N HIS A 286 -16.87 4.66 -19.69
CA HIS A 286 -18.33 4.75 -19.69
C HIS A 286 -18.86 5.43 -18.44
N SER A 287 -18.38 4.99 -17.28
CA SER A 287 -18.83 5.49 -15.98
C SER A 287 -18.66 7.00 -15.81
N PHE A 288 -17.59 7.58 -16.36
CA PHE A 288 -17.31 9.02 -16.24
C PHE A 288 -17.76 9.86 -17.42
N THR A 289 -17.88 9.29 -18.63
CA THR A 289 -18.13 10.08 -19.84
C THR A 289 -19.39 9.67 -20.60
N GLY A 290 -20.01 8.54 -20.26
CA GLY A 290 -21.08 7.92 -21.05
C GLY A 290 -20.58 7.32 -22.37
N GLY A 291 -19.25 7.26 -22.59
CA GLY A 291 -18.63 6.68 -23.77
C GLY A 291 -18.74 5.15 -23.83
N LYS A 292 -17.97 4.51 -24.70
CA LYS A 292 -17.91 3.04 -24.76
C LYS A 292 -17.31 2.51 -23.47
N PRO A 293 -17.82 1.38 -22.91
CA PRO A 293 -17.21 0.76 -21.76
C PRO A 293 -15.73 0.44 -21.96
N SER A 294 -14.92 0.70 -20.96
CA SER A 294 -13.53 0.19 -20.90
C SER A 294 -13.57 -1.32 -20.75
N VAL A 295 -12.78 -2.02 -21.56
CA VAL A 295 -12.53 -3.45 -21.41
C VAL A 295 -11.04 -3.66 -21.59
N ILE A 296 -10.34 -3.98 -20.50
CA ILE A 296 -8.90 -4.26 -20.54
C ILE A 296 -8.72 -5.72 -20.26
N ARG A 297 -8.24 -6.45 -21.27
CA ARG A 297 -8.05 -7.89 -21.24
C ARG A 297 -6.57 -8.20 -21.13
N ILE A 298 -6.18 -9.00 -20.14
CA ILE A 298 -4.87 -9.61 -20.01
C ILE A 298 -4.97 -11.04 -20.52
N GLU A 299 -4.27 -11.35 -21.60
CA GLU A 299 -4.27 -12.69 -22.18
C GLU A 299 -3.57 -13.71 -21.26
N PRO A 300 -3.82 -15.02 -21.40
CA PRO A 300 -3.18 -16.05 -20.61
C PRO A 300 -1.66 -15.91 -20.58
N ASN A 301 -1.07 -16.06 -19.39
CA ASN A 301 0.38 -15.90 -19.15
C ASN A 301 0.95 -14.52 -19.50
N ARG A 302 0.09 -13.50 -19.63
CA ARG A 302 0.48 -12.09 -19.77
C ARG A 302 0.21 -11.34 -18.47
N SER A 303 0.72 -10.12 -18.40
CA SER A 303 0.59 -9.25 -17.23
C SER A 303 0.24 -7.82 -17.61
N LEU A 304 -0.37 -7.12 -16.66
CA LEU A 304 -0.63 -5.69 -16.67
C LEU A 304 0.05 -5.07 -15.45
N ALA A 305 0.92 -4.10 -15.68
CA ALA A 305 1.54 -3.33 -14.61
C ALA A 305 0.85 -1.96 -14.49
N LEU A 306 0.52 -1.59 -13.25
CA LEU A 306 0.02 -0.27 -12.86
C LEU A 306 0.93 0.31 -11.79
N ARG A 307 1.16 1.63 -11.84
CA ARG A 307 1.98 2.33 -10.85
C ARG A 307 1.32 3.62 -10.41
N TYR A 308 1.41 3.89 -9.12
CA TYR A 308 0.85 5.09 -8.50
C TYR A 308 1.83 5.67 -7.49
N GLY A 309 1.78 6.99 -7.31
CA GLY A 309 2.40 7.70 -6.21
C GLY A 309 1.34 8.26 -5.28
N VAL A 310 1.57 8.17 -3.99
CA VAL A 310 0.80 8.88 -2.96
C VAL A 310 1.80 9.66 -2.11
N TYR A 311 1.74 10.97 -2.17
CA TYR A 311 2.60 11.84 -1.39
C TYR A 311 1.81 12.59 -0.34
N TRP A 312 2.16 12.42 0.92
CA TRP A 312 1.54 13.17 2.02
C TRP A 312 2.56 14.08 2.69
N TYR A 313 2.11 15.25 3.09
CA TYR A 313 2.98 16.33 3.49
C TYR A 313 2.37 17.23 4.56
N GLU A 314 3.24 17.98 5.24
CA GLU A 314 2.91 19.09 6.10
C GLU A 314 3.99 20.16 5.92
N CYS A 315 3.61 21.37 5.48
CA CYS A 315 4.53 22.45 5.14
C CYS A 315 3.95 23.80 5.57
N THR A 316 4.70 24.87 5.41
CA THR A 316 4.14 26.22 5.57
C THR A 316 3.13 26.49 4.44
N VAL A 317 2.21 27.43 4.66
CA VAL A 317 1.14 27.72 3.69
C VAL A 317 1.71 28.25 2.37
N GLU A 318 2.81 29.01 2.45
CA GLU A 318 3.49 29.64 1.31
C GLU A 318 4.41 28.67 0.56
N GLN A 319 4.72 27.52 1.13
CA GLN A 319 5.64 26.57 0.51
C GLN A 319 4.99 25.89 -0.68
N GLU A 320 5.60 26.00 -1.84
CA GLU A 320 5.24 25.21 -3.03
C GLU A 320 5.68 23.76 -2.88
N LEU A 321 4.84 22.83 -3.35
CA LEU A 321 5.19 21.43 -3.39
C LEU A 321 6.16 21.15 -4.54
N PRO A 322 7.17 20.29 -4.34
CA PRO A 322 8.14 19.94 -5.37
C PRO A 322 7.56 18.92 -6.37
N ILE A 323 6.48 19.28 -7.06
CA ILE A 323 5.67 18.38 -7.89
C ILE A 323 6.52 17.63 -8.92
N GLU A 324 7.39 18.31 -9.66
CA GLU A 324 8.26 17.70 -10.68
C GLU A 324 9.19 16.63 -10.08
N LYS A 325 9.78 16.91 -8.91
CA LYS A 325 10.63 15.96 -8.18
C LYS A 325 9.84 14.73 -7.75
N ILE A 326 8.59 14.92 -7.29
CA ILE A 326 7.73 13.83 -6.85
C ILE A 326 7.30 12.98 -8.05
N LEU A 327 6.84 13.60 -9.15
CA LEU A 327 6.47 12.90 -10.38
C LEU A 327 7.65 12.09 -10.94
N ALA A 328 8.85 12.68 -11.00
CA ALA A 328 10.07 11.97 -11.41
C ALA A 328 10.36 10.74 -10.52
N ALA A 329 10.13 10.85 -9.20
CA ALA A 329 10.32 9.74 -8.26
C ALA A 329 9.27 8.64 -8.43
N VAL A 330 8.02 8.97 -8.82
CA VAL A 330 6.98 7.98 -9.16
C VAL A 330 7.38 7.20 -10.41
N GLY A 331 7.84 7.87 -11.47
CA GLY A 331 8.24 7.25 -12.74
C GLY A 331 9.58 6.50 -12.69
N SER A 332 10.37 6.63 -11.61
CA SER A 332 11.67 5.98 -11.48
C SER A 332 11.56 4.52 -11.04
N ASN A 333 12.40 3.65 -11.63
CA ASN A 333 12.53 2.25 -11.23
C ASN A 333 13.60 2.05 -10.11
N ARG A 334 14.09 3.12 -9.49
CA ARG A 334 15.17 3.08 -8.49
C ARG A 334 14.66 2.92 -7.07
#